data_69ab002b85c0cbe76d92d98601839b58
#
_entry.id   69ab002b85c0cbe76d92d98601839b58
#
_cell.length_a   1.000
_cell.length_b   1.000
_cell.length_c   1.000
_cell.angle_alpha   90.00
_cell.angle_beta   90.00
_cell.angle_gamma   90.00
#
_symmetry.space_group_name_H-M   'P 1'
#
loop_
_entity.id
_entity.type
_entity.pdbx_description
1 polymer ?
#
loop_
_entity_poly.entity_id
_entity_poly.type
_entity_poly.pdbx_seq_one_letter_code
_entity_poly.pdbx_strand_id
1 'polypeptide(L)'
;MKDHITSYDSLYESMLKCKKGVTWKPPVKSFVLNGEENILRMKHQHQDGTWKNGKPKTVLITYPKRREALSIPFKDRVYQRSINDNSLYPQMTKGFTYSNCACQTGKGTDFARTLVKKYLWNYYCRYGTKGWIVQVDIHGYYLNMRHSDVERQIRNLTDKDTTEMSCGVLRDQYAGETGYNPGSQMVQIAGISLLNPLDHYIKEQLHVKYNIRYMDDFWILVKTRKQAERVFGEIMKQLQIYGLEANGKKSHITPLEKGFTFLGFNYRLTETGRIIMTLNSDSVKHERKTLVRMVHKSQRGELEPEKVDEHHNSWENNADKGNSYKVKQRTQKYLKQLRKGEEHGSKKNDSDTCGSGRGREPQSNRRKAEKNH
;
A
#
# COMPACT_ATOMS: atom_id res chain seq x y z
N MET A 1 -22.20 22.74 9.35
CA MET A 1 -21.34 21.54 9.17
C MET A 1 -20.76 21.05 10.51
N LYS A 2 -20.13 21.93 11.28
CA LYS A 2 -19.50 21.58 12.57
C LYS A 2 -20.46 20.85 13.52
N ASP A 3 -21.67 21.36 13.72
CA ASP A 3 -22.67 20.76 14.62
C ASP A 3 -23.07 19.34 14.23
N HIS A 4 -23.13 19.05 12.94
CA HIS A 4 -23.39 17.69 12.45
C HIS A 4 -22.25 16.73 12.78
N ILE A 5 -20.98 17.16 12.53
CA ILE A 5 -19.79 16.33 12.80
C ILE A 5 -19.67 16.00 14.29
N THR A 6 -20.01 16.95 15.18
CA THR A 6 -19.93 16.79 16.64
C THR A 6 -21.26 16.40 17.28
N SER A 7 -22.28 16.03 16.47
CA SER A 7 -23.54 15.51 16.97
C SER A 7 -23.36 14.18 17.69
N TYR A 8 -24.29 13.85 18.57
CA TYR A 8 -24.30 12.56 19.26
C TYR A 8 -24.26 11.40 18.26
N ASP A 9 -25.15 11.42 17.26
CA ASP A 9 -25.28 10.33 16.29
C ASP A 9 -24.01 10.13 15.48
N SER A 10 -23.40 11.20 14.95
CA SER A 10 -22.16 11.13 14.18
C SER A 10 -20.98 10.60 15.00
N LEU A 11 -20.85 11.03 16.24
CA LEU A 11 -19.80 10.55 17.14
C LEU A 11 -20.05 9.10 17.58
N TYR A 12 -21.29 8.72 17.85
CA TYR A 12 -21.66 7.36 18.25
C TYR A 12 -21.41 6.35 17.12
N GLU A 13 -21.87 6.66 15.90
CA GLU A 13 -21.57 5.83 14.71
C GLU A 13 -20.06 5.69 14.47
N SER A 14 -19.32 6.79 14.66
CA SER A 14 -17.86 6.79 14.54
C SER A 14 -17.20 5.89 15.59
N MET A 15 -17.70 5.90 16.82
CA MET A 15 -17.27 4.99 17.88
C MET A 15 -17.52 3.52 17.49
N LEU A 16 -18.71 3.20 16.97
CA LEU A 16 -19.06 1.85 16.52
C LEU A 16 -18.13 1.38 15.41
N LYS A 17 -17.74 2.25 14.48
CA LYS A 17 -16.78 1.95 13.44
C LYS A 17 -15.35 1.77 13.98
N CYS A 18 -14.91 2.65 14.89
CA CYS A 18 -13.58 2.63 15.48
C CYS A 18 -13.31 1.44 16.39
N LYS A 19 -14.33 0.89 17.05
CA LYS A 19 -14.16 -0.26 17.96
C LYS A 19 -14.01 -1.61 17.25
N LYS A 20 -14.38 -1.71 15.97
CA LYS A 20 -14.34 -2.99 15.24
C LYS A 20 -12.92 -3.59 15.23
N GLY A 21 -12.81 -4.84 15.71
CA GLY A 21 -11.55 -5.60 15.74
C GLY A 21 -10.53 -5.14 16.79
N VAL A 22 -10.85 -4.16 17.65
CA VAL A 22 -9.90 -3.63 18.65
C VAL A 22 -10.49 -3.52 20.06
N THR A 23 -11.68 -4.07 20.31
CA THR A 23 -12.35 -4.05 21.63
C THR A 23 -11.60 -4.81 22.72
N TRP A 24 -10.70 -5.72 22.33
CA TRP A 24 -9.81 -6.42 23.25
C TRP A 24 -8.75 -5.52 23.91
N LYS A 25 -8.49 -4.33 23.34
CA LYS A 25 -7.55 -3.36 23.90
C LYS A 25 -8.16 -2.65 25.11
N PRO A 26 -7.49 -2.64 26.30
CA PRO A 26 -8.06 -2.07 27.52
C PRO A 26 -8.59 -0.63 27.39
N PRO A 27 -7.87 0.32 26.73
CA PRO A 27 -8.39 1.68 26.58
C PRO A 27 -9.67 1.75 25.72
N VAL A 28 -9.80 0.88 24.71
CA VAL A 28 -11.01 0.82 23.87
C VAL A 28 -12.15 0.19 24.65
N LYS A 29 -11.87 -0.93 25.35
CA LYS A 29 -12.88 -1.60 26.21
C LYS A 29 -13.43 -0.64 27.25
N SER A 30 -12.58 0.07 27.98
CA SER A 30 -12.98 1.05 29.00
C SER A 30 -13.85 2.18 28.42
N PHE A 31 -13.46 2.72 27.26
CA PHE A 31 -14.26 3.76 26.61
C PHE A 31 -15.65 3.26 26.17
N VAL A 32 -15.69 2.05 25.59
CA VAL A 32 -16.94 1.48 25.03
C VAL A 32 -17.91 1.03 26.13
N LEU A 33 -17.43 0.61 27.30
CA LEU A 33 -18.29 0.26 28.45
C LEU A 33 -19.19 1.43 28.87
N ASN A 34 -18.67 2.67 28.86
CA ASN A 34 -19.42 3.90 29.15
C ASN A 34 -19.60 4.72 27.85
N GLY A 35 -19.92 4.03 26.74
CA GLY A 35 -19.88 4.62 25.42
C GLY A 35 -20.79 5.82 25.25
N GLU A 36 -22.05 5.70 25.65
CA GLU A 36 -23.05 6.78 25.55
C GLU A 36 -22.66 8.02 26.36
N GLU A 37 -22.28 7.83 27.63
CA GLU A 37 -21.82 8.93 28.50
C GLU A 37 -20.58 9.62 27.92
N ASN A 38 -19.61 8.84 27.45
CA ASN A 38 -18.39 9.38 26.83
C ASN A 38 -18.71 10.19 25.56
N ILE A 39 -19.64 9.72 24.72
CA ILE A 39 -20.06 10.45 23.53
C ILE A 39 -20.83 11.74 23.88
N LEU A 40 -21.73 11.70 24.86
CA LEU A 40 -22.41 12.92 25.36
C LEU A 40 -21.40 13.93 25.88
N ARG A 41 -20.42 13.49 26.67
CA ARG A 41 -19.33 14.34 27.17
C ARG A 41 -18.52 14.95 26.02
N MET A 42 -18.18 14.17 25.01
CA MET A 42 -17.50 14.70 23.83
C MET A 42 -18.32 15.76 23.12
N LYS A 43 -19.62 15.51 22.89
CA LYS A 43 -20.55 16.49 22.29
C LYS A 43 -20.55 17.80 23.07
N HIS A 44 -20.77 17.78 24.39
CA HIS A 44 -20.78 18.97 25.25
C HIS A 44 -19.45 19.71 25.17
N GLN A 45 -18.32 19.01 25.27
CA GLN A 45 -16.99 19.63 25.16
C GLN A 45 -16.76 20.35 23.83
N HIS A 46 -17.32 19.85 22.74
CA HIS A 46 -17.27 20.53 21.43
C HIS A 46 -18.19 21.75 21.39
N GLN A 47 -19.37 21.67 22.00
CA GLN A 47 -20.32 22.79 22.10
C GLN A 47 -19.77 23.93 22.94
N ASP A 48 -19.18 23.60 24.10
CA ASP A 48 -18.64 24.57 25.06
C ASP A 48 -17.24 25.07 24.70
N GLY A 49 -16.64 24.54 23.61
CA GLY A 49 -15.27 24.89 23.19
C GLY A 49 -14.17 24.38 24.12
N THR A 50 -14.50 23.45 25.04
CA THR A 50 -13.54 22.87 26.01
C THR A 50 -12.86 21.59 25.53
N TRP A 51 -13.18 21.13 24.30
CA TRP A 51 -12.55 19.98 23.75
C TRP A 51 -11.03 20.16 23.58
N LYS A 52 -10.27 19.16 23.99
CA LYS A 52 -8.82 19.07 23.80
C LYS A 52 -8.44 17.71 23.25
N ASN A 53 -7.67 17.69 22.18
CA ASN A 53 -7.08 16.47 21.66
C ASN A 53 -6.10 15.89 22.68
N GLY A 54 -6.13 14.58 22.83
CA GLY A 54 -5.17 13.88 23.69
C GLY A 54 -3.80 13.76 23.02
N LYS A 55 -2.75 13.66 23.83
CA LYS A 55 -1.38 13.49 23.32
C LYS A 55 -1.21 12.08 22.74
N PRO A 56 -0.77 11.94 21.47
CA PRO A 56 -0.43 10.64 20.89
C PRO A 56 0.76 10.00 21.61
N LYS A 57 0.80 8.67 21.64
CA LYS A 57 1.96 7.90 22.14
C LYS A 57 2.71 7.28 20.98
N THR A 58 4.03 7.43 20.93
CA THR A 58 4.86 6.74 19.96
C THR A 58 4.95 5.25 20.31
N VAL A 59 4.68 4.41 19.32
CA VAL A 59 4.75 2.95 19.42
C VAL A 59 5.68 2.43 18.32
N LEU A 60 6.65 1.60 18.70
CA LEU A 60 7.54 0.97 17.75
C LEU A 60 6.89 -0.29 17.15
N ILE A 61 6.61 -0.24 15.84
CA ILE A 61 6.19 -1.41 15.08
C ILE A 61 7.44 -2.07 14.51
N THR A 62 7.66 -3.33 14.86
CA THR A 62 8.86 -4.09 14.43
C THR A 62 8.63 -4.93 13.19
N TYR A 63 7.38 -5.21 12.85
CA TYR A 63 7.00 -6.09 11.74
C TYR A 63 5.91 -5.45 10.86
N PRO A 64 5.94 -5.58 9.52
CA PRO A 64 6.97 -6.23 8.67
C PRO A 64 8.27 -5.43 8.53
N LYS A 65 8.25 -4.14 8.84
CA LYS A 65 9.41 -3.23 8.89
C LYS A 65 9.39 -2.46 10.20
N ARG A 66 10.58 -2.26 10.77
CA ARG A 66 10.74 -1.39 11.93
C ARG A 66 10.35 0.05 11.54
N ARG A 67 9.36 0.60 12.24
CA ARG A 67 8.89 1.98 12.07
C ARG A 67 8.23 2.48 13.34
N GLU A 68 8.30 3.76 13.56
CA GLU A 68 7.51 4.42 14.59
C GLU A 68 6.11 4.70 14.06
N ALA A 69 5.13 4.52 14.91
CA ALA A 69 3.73 4.86 14.64
C ALA A 69 3.16 5.64 15.82
N LEU A 70 2.24 6.55 15.54
CA LEU A 70 1.52 7.26 16.59
C LEU A 70 0.25 6.49 16.96
N SER A 71 0.15 6.16 18.25
CA SER A 71 -1.06 5.62 18.85
C SER A 71 -1.90 6.78 19.37
N ILE A 72 -2.95 7.11 18.62
CA ILE A 72 -3.86 8.19 18.95
C ILE A 72 -4.87 7.68 20.00
N PRO A 73 -5.20 8.45 21.06
CA PRO A 73 -6.22 8.10 22.04
C PRO A 73 -7.54 7.76 21.37
N PHE A 74 -8.31 6.82 21.96
CA PHE A 74 -9.50 6.31 21.29
C PHE A 74 -10.58 7.40 21.09
N LYS A 75 -10.77 8.31 22.04
CA LYS A 75 -11.69 9.45 21.90
C LYS A 75 -11.36 10.32 20.67
N ASP A 76 -10.06 10.58 20.45
CA ASP A 76 -9.61 11.40 19.32
C ASP A 76 -9.77 10.65 17.99
N ARG A 77 -9.59 9.33 18.00
CA ARG A 77 -9.89 8.50 16.81
C ARG A 77 -11.37 8.54 16.45
N VAL A 78 -12.27 8.57 17.45
CA VAL A 78 -13.71 8.72 17.24
C VAL A 78 -14.01 10.08 16.60
N TYR A 79 -13.45 11.15 17.14
CA TYR A 79 -13.60 12.50 16.58
C TYR A 79 -13.05 12.62 15.17
N GLN A 80 -11.82 12.18 14.93
CA GLN A 80 -11.23 12.17 13.60
C GLN A 80 -12.03 11.34 12.60
N ARG A 81 -12.61 10.23 13.06
CA ARG A 81 -13.48 9.41 12.23
C ARG A 81 -14.75 10.15 11.84
N SER A 82 -15.34 10.90 12.77
CA SER A 82 -16.51 11.71 12.50
C SER A 82 -16.22 12.83 11.50
N ILE A 83 -15.12 13.56 11.65
CA ILE A 83 -14.67 14.56 10.66
C ILE A 83 -14.48 13.91 9.30
N ASN A 84 -13.74 12.79 9.26
CA ASN A 84 -13.41 12.11 8.01
C ASN A 84 -14.66 11.67 7.26
N ASP A 85 -15.55 10.92 7.94
CA ASP A 85 -16.68 10.27 7.26
C ASP A 85 -17.76 11.27 6.84
N ASN A 86 -18.00 12.30 7.67
CA ASN A 86 -19.12 13.23 7.46
C ASN A 86 -18.73 14.45 6.62
N SER A 87 -17.43 14.75 6.47
CA SER A 87 -17.05 15.98 5.77
C SER A 87 -15.77 15.87 4.94
N LEU A 88 -14.64 15.51 5.54
CA LEU A 88 -13.34 15.55 4.89
C LEU A 88 -13.28 14.61 3.67
N TYR A 89 -13.60 13.33 3.87
CA TYR A 89 -13.57 12.33 2.82
C TYR A 89 -14.51 12.64 1.64
N PRO A 90 -15.79 12.95 1.86
CA PRO A 90 -16.70 13.28 0.75
C PRO A 90 -16.24 14.48 -0.08
N GLN A 91 -15.68 15.51 0.56
CA GLN A 91 -15.23 16.72 -0.13
C GLN A 91 -13.93 16.46 -0.90
N MET A 92 -12.92 15.85 -0.26
CA MET A 92 -11.62 15.63 -0.88
C MET A 92 -11.65 14.64 -2.05
N THR A 93 -12.51 13.61 -1.97
CA THR A 93 -12.55 12.56 -3.01
C THR A 93 -13.30 12.95 -4.28
N LYS A 94 -14.09 14.03 -4.27
CA LYS A 94 -14.83 14.49 -5.45
C LYS A 94 -13.96 14.74 -6.67
N GLY A 95 -12.75 15.29 -6.45
CA GLY A 95 -11.81 15.63 -7.50
C GLY A 95 -10.77 14.54 -7.80
N PHE A 96 -10.87 13.35 -7.21
CA PHE A 96 -9.85 12.32 -7.45
C PHE A 96 -10.02 11.66 -8.81
N THR A 97 -8.89 11.45 -9.49
CA THR A 97 -8.90 10.71 -10.75
C THR A 97 -9.37 9.28 -10.54
N TYR A 98 -10.00 8.69 -11.56
CA TYR A 98 -10.45 7.28 -11.50
C TYR A 98 -9.30 6.32 -11.18
N SER A 99 -8.11 6.61 -11.69
CA SER A 99 -6.89 5.82 -11.55
C SER A 99 -6.18 5.97 -10.20
N ASN A 100 -6.64 6.85 -9.32
CA ASN A 100 -6.25 6.87 -7.92
C ASN A 100 -7.00 5.75 -7.17
N CYS A 101 -6.26 4.71 -6.78
CA CYS A 101 -6.85 3.43 -6.34
C CYS A 101 -6.76 3.16 -4.84
N ALA A 102 -6.22 4.09 -4.03
CA ALA A 102 -5.98 3.85 -2.62
C ALA A 102 -7.01 4.55 -1.72
N CYS A 103 -7.30 3.94 -0.55
CA CYS A 103 -8.07 4.50 0.57
C CYS A 103 -9.41 5.16 0.20
N GLN A 104 -10.08 4.69 -0.84
CA GLN A 104 -11.39 5.13 -1.26
C GLN A 104 -12.40 3.98 -1.15
N THR A 105 -13.66 4.30 -0.85
CA THR A 105 -14.74 3.31 -0.85
C THR A 105 -14.85 2.64 -2.22
N GLY A 106 -14.91 1.32 -2.24
CA GLY A 106 -14.94 0.53 -3.47
C GLY A 106 -13.59 0.43 -4.20
N LYS A 107 -12.53 1.08 -3.70
CA LYS A 107 -11.18 1.00 -4.27
C LYS A 107 -10.19 0.41 -3.26
N GLY A 108 -9.15 -0.21 -3.77
CA GLY A 108 -8.11 -0.87 -2.98
C GLY A 108 -7.15 -1.63 -3.89
N THR A 109 -6.34 -2.51 -3.32
CA THR A 109 -5.36 -3.29 -4.09
C THR A 109 -6.01 -4.16 -5.17
N ASP A 110 -7.21 -4.72 -4.92
CA ASP A 110 -7.91 -5.56 -5.89
C ASP A 110 -8.47 -4.74 -7.04
N PHE A 111 -9.02 -3.55 -6.74
CA PHE A 111 -9.42 -2.59 -7.77
C PHE A 111 -8.23 -2.18 -8.64
N ALA A 112 -7.09 -1.83 -8.02
CA ALA A 112 -5.88 -1.46 -8.76
C ALA A 112 -5.38 -2.59 -9.66
N ARG A 113 -5.34 -3.84 -9.16
CA ARG A 113 -4.95 -5.03 -9.93
C ARG A 113 -5.89 -5.29 -11.12
N THR A 114 -7.19 -5.14 -10.91
CA THR A 114 -8.19 -5.26 -11.97
C THR A 114 -8.00 -4.16 -13.02
N LEU A 115 -7.70 -2.95 -12.59
CA LEU A 115 -7.44 -1.82 -13.48
C LEU A 115 -6.16 -2.02 -14.30
N VAL A 116 -5.08 -2.57 -13.69
CA VAL A 116 -3.87 -2.96 -14.42
C VAL A 116 -4.20 -3.96 -15.54
N LYS A 117 -4.96 -5.02 -15.22
CA LYS A 117 -5.37 -6.02 -16.23
C LYS A 117 -6.19 -5.38 -17.35
N LYS A 118 -7.15 -4.52 -17.01
CA LYS A 118 -7.97 -3.79 -17.98
C LYS A 118 -7.11 -2.89 -18.88
N TYR A 119 -6.15 -2.18 -18.30
CA TYR A 119 -5.28 -1.29 -19.07
C TYR A 119 -4.29 -2.06 -19.95
N LEU A 120 -3.72 -3.17 -19.49
CA LEU A 120 -2.89 -4.04 -20.30
C LEU A 120 -3.67 -4.63 -21.48
N TRP A 121 -4.90 -5.08 -21.26
CA TRP A 121 -5.75 -5.60 -22.33
C TRP A 121 -6.10 -4.52 -23.36
N ASN A 122 -6.57 -3.35 -22.91
CA ASN A 122 -6.88 -2.23 -23.79
C ASN A 122 -5.66 -1.73 -24.58
N TYR A 123 -4.48 -1.80 -23.95
CA TYR A 123 -3.23 -1.45 -24.59
C TYR A 123 -2.87 -2.49 -25.67
N TYR A 124 -2.95 -3.77 -25.33
CA TYR A 124 -2.69 -4.88 -26.25
C TYR A 124 -3.55 -4.82 -27.50
N CYS A 125 -4.85 -4.67 -27.35
CA CYS A 125 -5.79 -4.56 -28.49
C CYS A 125 -5.45 -3.41 -29.44
N ARG A 126 -4.78 -2.37 -28.95
CA ARG A 126 -4.48 -1.18 -29.76
C ARG A 126 -3.04 -1.13 -30.29
N TYR A 127 -2.09 -1.64 -29.52
CA TYR A 127 -0.65 -1.47 -29.78
C TYR A 127 0.16 -2.76 -29.70
N GLY A 128 -0.45 -3.91 -29.41
CA GLY A 128 0.23 -5.17 -29.18
C GLY A 128 1.03 -5.21 -27.89
N THR A 129 2.16 -5.91 -27.90
CA THR A 129 2.99 -6.17 -26.71
C THR A 129 4.13 -5.17 -26.52
N LYS A 130 4.45 -4.35 -27.53
CA LYS A 130 5.56 -3.39 -27.46
C LYS A 130 5.15 -2.12 -26.74
N GLY A 131 5.81 -1.82 -25.63
CA GLY A 131 5.53 -0.65 -24.80
C GLY A 131 6.53 -0.47 -23.69
N TRP A 132 6.32 0.54 -22.86
CA TRP A 132 7.21 0.91 -21.76
C TRP A 132 6.41 1.18 -20.51
N ILE A 133 6.86 0.58 -19.41
CA ILE A 133 6.32 0.80 -18.06
C ILE A 133 7.21 1.82 -17.34
N VAL A 134 6.59 2.83 -16.77
CA VAL A 134 7.21 3.76 -15.82
C VAL A 134 6.67 3.44 -14.45
N GLN A 135 7.54 3.10 -13.51
CA GLN A 135 7.21 2.89 -12.11
C GLN A 135 7.94 3.92 -11.27
N VAL A 136 7.22 4.54 -10.33
CA VAL A 136 7.76 5.50 -9.39
C VAL A 136 7.24 5.17 -8.00
N ASP A 137 8.16 4.95 -7.06
CA ASP A 137 7.91 4.78 -5.62
C ASP A 137 8.51 6.01 -4.91
N ILE A 138 7.76 6.66 -4.04
CA ILE A 138 8.25 7.85 -3.34
C ILE A 138 8.97 7.43 -2.06
N HIS A 139 10.17 7.95 -1.86
CA HIS A 139 10.95 7.66 -0.66
C HIS A 139 10.31 8.30 0.58
N GLY A 140 9.99 7.47 1.59
CA GLY A 140 9.51 7.98 2.87
C GLY A 140 8.30 8.90 2.81
N TYR A 141 7.36 8.64 1.90
CA TYR A 141 6.26 9.54 1.53
C TYR A 141 5.64 10.27 2.72
N TYR A 142 5.08 9.52 3.68
CA TYR A 142 4.42 10.11 4.83
C TYR A 142 5.36 10.89 5.76
N LEU A 143 6.62 10.49 5.85
CA LEU A 143 7.61 11.14 6.72
C LEU A 143 8.12 12.47 6.13
N ASN A 144 8.05 12.62 4.81
CA ASN A 144 8.55 13.78 4.09
C ASN A 144 7.44 14.74 3.64
N MET A 145 6.16 14.44 3.92
CA MET A 145 5.06 15.35 3.62
C MET A 145 5.16 16.63 4.44
N ARG A 146 5.23 17.79 3.79
CA ARG A 146 5.20 19.10 4.47
C ARG A 146 3.79 19.37 4.98
N HIS A 147 3.68 19.77 6.25
CA HIS A 147 2.40 20.11 6.87
C HIS A 147 1.69 21.24 6.12
N SER A 148 2.43 22.27 5.69
CA SER A 148 1.90 23.40 4.92
C SER A 148 1.28 22.99 3.59
N ASP A 149 1.86 22.01 2.88
CA ASP A 149 1.32 21.53 1.60
C ASP A 149 0.04 20.72 1.80
N VAL A 150 0.00 19.88 2.85
CA VAL A 150 -1.18 19.12 3.23
C VAL A 150 -2.33 20.07 3.64
N GLU A 151 -2.05 21.04 4.49
CA GLU A 151 -3.06 22.04 4.91
C GLU A 151 -3.57 22.87 3.73
N ARG A 152 -2.67 23.29 2.82
CA ARG A 152 -3.05 24.00 1.60
C ARG A 152 -4.01 23.12 0.76
N GLN A 153 -3.72 21.83 0.62
CA GLN A 153 -4.56 20.92 -0.15
C GLN A 153 -5.92 20.69 0.52
N ILE A 154 -5.97 20.54 1.85
CA ILE A 154 -7.23 20.48 2.59
C ILE A 154 -8.04 21.75 2.35
N ARG A 155 -7.44 22.93 2.48
CA ARG A 155 -8.08 24.23 2.29
C ARG A 155 -8.65 24.42 0.87
N ASN A 156 -7.94 23.91 -0.13
CA ASN A 156 -8.37 24.01 -1.52
C ASN A 156 -9.54 23.10 -1.88
N LEU A 157 -9.72 22.02 -1.13
CA LEU A 157 -10.69 20.95 -1.44
C LEU A 157 -11.89 20.91 -0.49
N THR A 158 -11.84 21.65 0.63
CA THR A 158 -12.89 21.57 1.65
C THR A 158 -13.41 22.93 2.06
N ASP A 159 -14.60 22.96 2.63
CA ASP A 159 -15.17 24.18 3.23
C ASP A 159 -14.38 24.63 4.46
N LYS A 160 -14.67 25.85 4.91
CA LYS A 160 -13.98 26.50 6.03
C LYS A 160 -14.04 25.67 7.33
N ASP A 161 -15.22 25.19 7.71
CA ASP A 161 -15.41 24.41 8.95
C ASP A 161 -14.57 23.13 8.92
N THR A 162 -14.64 22.39 7.82
CA THR A 162 -13.86 21.15 7.62
C THR A 162 -12.37 21.42 7.63
N THR A 163 -11.93 22.51 7.01
CA THR A 163 -10.52 22.94 7.00
C THR A 163 -10.05 23.23 8.43
N GLU A 164 -10.78 24.05 9.19
CA GLU A 164 -10.40 24.43 10.54
C GLU A 164 -10.32 23.22 11.48
N MET A 165 -11.34 22.35 11.45
CA MET A 165 -11.37 21.15 12.27
C MET A 165 -10.25 20.16 11.91
N SER A 166 -10.05 19.90 10.63
CA SER A 166 -9.05 18.93 10.16
C SER A 166 -7.63 19.42 10.39
N CYS A 167 -7.31 20.66 10.01
CA CYS A 167 -5.99 21.25 10.25
C CYS A 167 -5.70 21.43 11.74
N GLY A 168 -6.69 21.81 12.54
CA GLY A 168 -6.55 21.89 14.00
C GLY A 168 -6.12 20.57 14.62
N VAL A 169 -6.83 19.48 14.28
CA VAL A 169 -6.47 18.13 14.75
C VAL A 169 -5.07 17.72 14.29
N LEU A 170 -4.71 18.00 13.02
CA LEU A 170 -3.40 17.63 12.50
C LEU A 170 -2.27 18.38 13.22
N ARG A 171 -2.40 19.68 13.45
CA ARG A 171 -1.42 20.48 14.20
C ARG A 171 -1.23 20.02 15.63
N ASP A 172 -2.32 19.66 16.32
CA ASP A 172 -2.28 19.21 17.71
C ASP A 172 -1.57 17.84 17.86
N GLN A 173 -1.62 17.01 16.83
CA GLN A 173 -1.13 15.64 16.91
C GLN A 173 0.22 15.41 16.24
N TYR A 174 0.61 16.27 15.32
CA TYR A 174 1.86 16.15 14.56
C TYR A 174 2.71 17.41 14.71
N ALA A 175 3.80 17.26 15.48
CA ALA A 175 4.74 18.35 15.71
C ALA A 175 5.73 18.50 14.54
N GLY A 176 6.30 19.69 14.40
CA GLY A 176 7.30 20.01 13.39
C GLY A 176 6.68 20.51 12.08
N GLU A 177 7.47 20.58 11.03
CA GLU A 177 7.08 21.10 9.72
C GLU A 177 6.78 20.01 8.69
N THR A 178 7.27 18.81 8.94
CA THR A 178 7.14 17.66 8.05
C THR A 178 6.81 16.39 8.82
N GLY A 179 6.17 15.47 8.15
CA GLY A 179 5.98 14.11 8.61
C GLY A 179 4.63 13.85 9.23
N TYR A 180 4.00 12.78 8.73
CA TYR A 180 2.80 12.20 9.30
C TYR A 180 3.02 10.71 9.51
N ASN A 181 2.70 10.20 10.68
CA ASN A 181 2.65 8.77 10.90
C ASN A 181 1.26 8.25 10.54
N PRO A 182 1.10 7.39 9.52
CA PRO A 182 -0.20 6.91 9.11
C PRO A 182 -0.83 6.06 10.22
N GLY A 183 -1.77 6.62 10.94
CA GLY A 183 -2.49 5.97 12.03
C GLY A 183 -3.98 6.27 12.01
N SER A 184 -4.40 7.29 11.27
CA SER A 184 -5.79 7.67 11.09
C SER A 184 -6.17 7.71 9.61
N GLN A 185 -7.47 7.55 9.33
CA GLN A 185 -7.98 7.71 7.97
C GLN A 185 -7.83 9.15 7.46
N MET A 186 -7.91 10.13 8.35
CA MET A 186 -7.70 11.54 8.02
C MET A 186 -6.31 11.75 7.40
N VAL A 187 -5.26 11.22 8.01
CA VAL A 187 -3.89 11.29 7.47
C VAL A 187 -3.77 10.55 6.14
N GLN A 188 -4.45 9.41 6.01
CA GLN A 188 -4.42 8.65 4.76
C GLN A 188 -5.07 9.43 3.61
N ILE A 189 -6.25 10.01 3.83
CA ILE A 189 -6.95 10.76 2.78
C ILE A 189 -6.22 12.07 2.45
N ALA A 190 -5.66 12.74 3.44
CA ALA A 190 -4.81 13.91 3.24
C ALA A 190 -3.58 13.58 2.39
N GLY A 191 -2.90 12.46 2.70
CA GLY A 191 -1.78 11.98 1.91
C GLY A 191 -2.14 11.66 0.45
N ILE A 192 -3.28 10.99 0.22
CA ILE A 192 -3.71 10.73 -1.15
C ILE A 192 -4.00 12.02 -1.91
N SER A 193 -4.62 12.99 -1.25
CA SER A 193 -5.03 14.25 -1.88
C SER A 193 -3.84 15.14 -2.21
N LEU A 194 -2.74 15.06 -1.47
CA LEU A 194 -1.53 15.85 -1.72
C LEU A 194 -1.02 15.68 -3.16
N LEU A 195 -1.05 14.47 -3.70
CA LEU A 195 -0.60 14.17 -5.06
C LEU A 195 -1.74 14.18 -6.11
N ASN A 196 -2.94 14.59 -5.74
CA ASN A 196 -4.05 14.68 -6.70
C ASN A 196 -3.75 15.65 -7.87
N PRO A 197 -3.12 16.83 -7.67
CA PRO A 197 -2.71 17.68 -8.79
C PRO A 197 -1.72 16.98 -9.74
N LEU A 198 -0.83 16.12 -9.23
CA LEU A 198 0.06 15.32 -10.06
C LEU A 198 -0.69 14.25 -10.86
N ASP A 199 -1.73 13.62 -10.29
CA ASP A 199 -2.59 12.67 -11.03
C ASP A 199 -3.26 13.36 -12.23
N HIS A 200 -3.78 14.56 -12.03
CA HIS A 200 -4.37 15.39 -13.09
C HIS A 200 -3.33 15.83 -14.12
N TYR A 201 -2.15 16.27 -13.67
CA TYR A 201 -1.07 16.66 -14.56
C TYR A 201 -0.65 15.51 -15.50
N ILE A 202 -0.48 14.30 -14.94
CA ILE A 202 -0.14 13.10 -15.74
C ILE A 202 -1.22 12.80 -16.79
N LYS A 203 -2.48 12.91 -16.40
CA LYS A 203 -3.61 12.59 -17.28
C LYS A 203 -3.88 13.69 -18.32
N GLU A 204 -3.90 14.95 -17.91
CA GLU A 204 -4.41 16.08 -18.70
C GLU A 204 -3.30 16.83 -19.45
N GLN A 205 -2.12 17.00 -18.85
CA GLN A 205 -1.00 17.71 -19.47
C GLN A 205 -0.04 16.79 -20.20
N LEU A 206 0.28 15.64 -19.61
CA LEU A 206 1.13 14.65 -20.25
C LEU A 206 0.35 13.71 -21.19
N HIS A 207 -0.99 13.80 -21.19
CA HIS A 207 -1.92 12.98 -22.00
C HIS A 207 -1.69 11.47 -21.84
N VAL A 208 -1.35 11.02 -20.61
CA VAL A 208 -1.12 9.61 -20.32
C VAL A 208 -2.45 8.92 -20.03
N LYS A 209 -2.83 7.99 -20.92
CA LYS A 209 -4.11 7.26 -20.82
C LYS A 209 -4.09 6.15 -19.77
N TYR A 210 -2.97 5.44 -19.65
CA TYR A 210 -2.83 4.24 -18.81
C TYR A 210 -1.92 4.56 -17.63
N ASN A 211 -2.48 5.17 -16.60
CA ASN A 211 -1.81 5.51 -15.35
C ASN A 211 -2.61 4.99 -14.16
N ILE A 212 -1.94 4.52 -13.14
CA ILE A 212 -2.51 4.08 -11.87
C ILE A 212 -1.61 4.62 -10.76
N ARG A 213 -2.23 5.14 -9.70
CA ARG A 213 -1.54 5.45 -8.45
C ARG A 213 -2.18 4.69 -7.30
N TYR A 214 -1.34 4.06 -6.50
CA TYR A 214 -1.73 3.44 -5.24
C TYR A 214 -0.86 4.01 -4.11
N MET A 215 -1.36 4.99 -3.38
CA MET A 215 -0.62 5.79 -2.40
C MET A 215 0.56 6.52 -3.05
N ASP A 216 1.78 6.08 -2.71
CA ASP A 216 3.08 6.54 -3.20
C ASP A 216 3.59 5.78 -4.42
N ASP A 217 2.93 4.69 -4.81
CA ASP A 217 3.30 3.86 -5.96
C ASP A 217 2.58 4.30 -7.24
N PHE A 218 3.32 4.71 -8.27
CA PHE A 218 2.81 5.00 -9.61
C PHE A 218 3.15 3.86 -10.57
N TRP A 219 2.19 3.50 -11.39
CA TRP A 219 2.35 2.61 -12.52
C TRP A 219 1.77 3.26 -13.78
N ILE A 220 2.58 3.39 -14.83
CA ILE A 220 2.24 4.09 -16.05
C ILE A 220 2.70 3.28 -17.25
N LEU A 221 1.84 3.17 -18.29
CA LEU A 221 2.14 2.45 -19.51
C LEU A 221 2.04 3.39 -20.72
N VAL A 222 3.12 3.47 -21.49
CA VAL A 222 3.25 4.31 -22.68
C VAL A 222 3.84 3.55 -23.86
N LYS A 223 3.70 4.12 -25.08
CA LYS A 223 4.07 3.44 -26.33
C LYS A 223 5.58 3.43 -26.61
N THR A 224 6.27 4.53 -26.35
CA THR A 224 7.67 4.69 -26.73
C THR A 224 8.57 4.97 -25.54
N ARG A 225 9.85 4.61 -25.66
CA ARG A 225 10.86 4.92 -24.64
C ARG A 225 10.99 6.42 -24.40
N LYS A 226 11.02 7.22 -25.47
CA LYS A 226 11.09 8.69 -25.38
C LYS A 226 9.92 9.26 -24.57
N GLN A 227 8.71 8.73 -24.77
CA GLN A 227 7.54 9.13 -23.97
C GLN A 227 7.70 8.72 -22.51
N ALA A 228 8.21 7.52 -22.22
CA ALA A 228 8.46 7.05 -20.85
C ALA A 228 9.50 7.94 -20.13
N GLU A 229 10.60 8.27 -20.78
CA GLU A 229 11.64 9.16 -20.25
C GLU A 229 11.10 10.56 -19.97
N ARG A 230 10.29 11.12 -20.89
CA ARG A 230 9.61 12.39 -20.68
C ARG A 230 8.69 12.35 -19.46
N VAL A 231 7.81 11.35 -19.39
CA VAL A 231 6.85 11.21 -18.27
C VAL A 231 7.58 11.03 -16.95
N PHE A 232 8.62 10.19 -16.92
CA PHE A 232 9.44 9.99 -15.73
C PHE A 232 10.09 11.31 -15.27
N GLY A 233 10.73 12.03 -16.18
CA GLY A 233 11.38 13.32 -15.88
C GLY A 233 10.40 14.37 -15.36
N GLU A 234 9.21 14.47 -15.96
CA GLU A 234 8.18 15.40 -15.51
C GLU A 234 7.63 15.03 -14.10
N ILE A 235 7.43 13.75 -13.81
CA ILE A 235 7.04 13.31 -12.46
C ILE A 235 8.12 13.70 -11.45
N MET A 236 9.42 13.50 -11.76
CA MET A 236 10.51 13.90 -10.87
C MET A 236 10.48 15.42 -10.57
N LYS A 237 10.27 16.26 -11.58
CA LYS A 237 10.15 17.72 -11.39
C LYS A 237 8.95 18.07 -10.50
N GLN A 238 7.80 17.44 -10.73
CA GLN A 238 6.61 17.70 -9.92
C GLN A 238 6.79 17.27 -8.46
N LEU A 239 7.44 16.13 -8.20
CA LEU A 239 7.74 15.69 -6.83
C LEU A 239 8.62 16.69 -6.09
N GLN A 240 9.61 17.32 -6.75
CA GLN A 240 10.46 18.34 -6.16
C GLN A 240 9.67 19.56 -5.66
N ILE A 241 8.58 19.94 -6.32
CA ILE A 241 7.69 21.04 -5.88
C ILE A 241 7.14 20.75 -4.47
N TYR A 242 6.82 19.49 -4.18
CA TYR A 242 6.35 19.05 -2.86
C TYR A 242 7.50 18.71 -1.89
N GLY A 243 8.76 18.88 -2.29
CA GLY A 243 9.91 18.44 -1.50
C GLY A 243 10.00 16.94 -1.32
N LEU A 244 9.42 16.18 -2.25
CA LEU A 244 9.40 14.72 -2.26
C LEU A 244 10.43 14.18 -3.26
N GLU A 245 10.99 13.02 -2.95
CA GLU A 245 11.98 12.36 -3.79
C GLU A 245 11.53 10.94 -4.15
N ALA A 246 11.83 10.53 -5.37
CA ALA A 246 11.61 9.16 -5.79
C ALA A 246 12.66 8.22 -5.19
N ASN A 247 12.26 7.01 -4.85
CA ASN A 247 13.16 5.96 -4.42
C ASN A 247 13.95 5.43 -5.62
N GLY A 248 15.22 5.80 -5.74
CA GLY A 248 16.07 5.47 -6.90
C GLY A 248 16.25 3.96 -7.16
N LYS A 249 16.06 3.10 -6.15
CA LYS A 249 16.14 1.64 -6.30
C LYS A 249 14.87 1.02 -6.87
N LYS A 250 13.72 1.69 -6.68
CA LYS A 250 12.41 1.16 -7.07
C LYS A 250 11.78 1.92 -8.24
N SER A 251 12.25 3.13 -8.51
CA SER A 251 11.74 3.97 -9.60
C SER A 251 12.55 3.71 -10.86
N HIS A 252 11.90 3.24 -11.92
CA HIS A 252 12.58 2.83 -13.15
C HIS A 252 11.65 2.79 -14.35
N ILE A 253 12.26 2.71 -15.52
CA ILE A 253 11.60 2.51 -16.81
C ILE A 253 11.96 1.13 -17.32
N THR A 254 10.95 0.32 -17.67
CA THR A 254 11.15 -1.06 -18.13
C THR A 254 10.34 -1.34 -19.39
N PRO A 255 10.89 -2.07 -20.40
CA PRO A 255 10.09 -2.56 -21.52
C PRO A 255 8.97 -3.48 -21.04
N LEU A 256 7.77 -3.32 -21.59
CA LEU A 256 6.60 -4.13 -21.22
C LEU A 256 6.85 -5.65 -21.40
N GLU A 257 7.65 -6.03 -22.38
CA GLU A 257 8.00 -7.43 -22.68
C GLU A 257 8.74 -8.12 -21.51
N LYS A 258 9.51 -7.37 -20.73
CA LYS A 258 10.20 -7.92 -19.54
C LYS A 258 9.27 -8.21 -18.38
N GLY A 259 8.02 -7.73 -18.46
CA GLY A 259 7.09 -7.75 -17.31
C GLY A 259 7.47 -6.74 -16.25
N PHE A 260 6.66 -6.68 -15.20
CA PHE A 260 6.84 -5.74 -14.09
C PHE A 260 6.20 -6.30 -12.81
N THR A 261 6.62 -5.74 -11.66
CA THR A 261 6.02 -6.06 -10.36
C THR A 261 5.18 -4.88 -9.90
N PHE A 262 3.94 -5.11 -9.47
CA PHE A 262 3.08 -4.07 -8.89
C PHE A 262 2.15 -4.68 -7.84
N LEU A 263 2.01 -4.01 -6.68
CA LEU A 263 1.16 -4.43 -5.55
C LEU A 263 1.29 -5.92 -5.18
N GLY A 264 2.53 -6.41 -5.10
CA GLY A 264 2.86 -7.76 -4.63
C GLY A 264 2.74 -8.87 -5.69
N PHE A 265 2.46 -8.51 -6.95
CA PHE A 265 2.38 -9.47 -8.06
C PHE A 265 3.30 -9.08 -9.21
N ASN A 266 3.83 -10.10 -9.89
CA ASN A 266 4.52 -9.99 -11.16
C ASN A 266 3.51 -10.12 -12.29
N TYR A 267 3.58 -9.20 -13.26
CA TYR A 267 2.72 -9.18 -14.44
C TYR A 267 3.55 -9.43 -15.69
N ARG A 268 3.01 -10.23 -16.59
CA ARG A 268 3.54 -10.46 -17.92
C ARG A 268 2.42 -10.50 -18.94
N LEU A 269 2.56 -9.72 -20.00
CA LEU A 269 1.70 -9.76 -21.17
C LEU A 269 2.34 -10.69 -22.21
N THR A 270 1.61 -11.71 -22.66
CA THR A 270 2.08 -12.64 -23.70
C THR A 270 1.77 -12.09 -25.09
N GLU A 271 2.41 -12.64 -26.11
CA GLU A 271 2.16 -12.28 -27.51
C GLU A 271 0.73 -12.54 -27.96
N THR A 272 0.04 -13.47 -27.30
CA THR A 272 -1.39 -13.77 -27.55
C THR A 272 -2.34 -12.87 -26.76
N GLY A 273 -1.85 -11.87 -26.06
CA GLY A 273 -2.65 -10.95 -25.23
C GLY A 273 -3.04 -11.50 -23.85
N ARG A 274 -2.62 -12.71 -23.50
CA ARG A 274 -2.90 -13.27 -22.17
C ARG A 274 -2.07 -12.54 -21.12
N ILE A 275 -2.74 -12.10 -20.06
CA ILE A 275 -2.10 -11.44 -18.90
C ILE A 275 -1.86 -12.49 -17.83
N ILE A 276 -0.59 -12.74 -17.52
CA ILE A 276 -0.16 -13.66 -16.45
C ILE A 276 0.18 -12.81 -15.23
N MET A 277 -0.46 -13.11 -14.11
CA MET A 277 -0.24 -12.42 -12.83
C MET A 277 0.14 -13.46 -11.78
N THR A 278 1.37 -13.45 -11.27
CA THR A 278 1.88 -14.41 -10.28
C THR A 278 2.36 -13.68 -9.03
N LEU A 279 2.32 -14.35 -7.88
CA LEU A 279 2.89 -13.80 -6.66
C LEU A 279 4.37 -13.46 -6.85
N ASN A 280 4.79 -12.34 -6.25
CA ASN A 280 6.20 -11.98 -6.15
C ASN A 280 6.94 -13.03 -5.31
N SER A 281 8.16 -13.40 -5.77
CA SER A 281 9.04 -14.38 -5.08
C SER A 281 9.34 -14.00 -3.62
N ASP A 282 9.45 -12.71 -3.33
CA ASP A 282 9.71 -12.24 -1.97
C ASP A 282 8.53 -12.45 -1.03
N SER A 283 7.29 -12.35 -1.53
CA SER A 283 6.09 -12.71 -0.77
C SER A 283 6.10 -14.20 -0.38
N VAL A 284 6.49 -15.08 -1.31
CA VAL A 284 6.59 -16.52 -1.07
C VAL A 284 7.69 -16.85 -0.07
N LYS A 285 8.87 -16.24 -0.21
CA LYS A 285 9.98 -16.41 0.74
C LYS A 285 9.58 -15.93 2.14
N HIS A 286 8.88 -14.80 2.21
CA HIS A 286 8.40 -14.24 3.46
C HIS A 286 7.40 -15.16 4.14
N GLU A 287 6.43 -15.67 3.41
CA GLU A 287 5.46 -16.64 3.92
C GLU A 287 6.16 -17.86 4.51
N ARG A 288 7.10 -18.50 3.77
CA ARG A 288 7.85 -19.64 4.27
C ARG A 288 8.58 -19.34 5.58
N LYS A 289 9.27 -18.19 5.69
CA LYS A 289 9.93 -17.77 6.94
C LYS A 289 8.95 -17.56 8.08
N THR A 290 7.77 -17.03 7.78
CA THR A 290 6.71 -16.83 8.79
C THR A 290 6.15 -18.15 9.27
N LEU A 291 5.88 -19.10 8.36
CA LEU A 291 5.39 -20.44 8.71
C LEU A 291 6.39 -21.18 9.60
N VAL A 292 7.70 -21.17 9.30
CA VAL A 292 8.72 -21.75 10.17
C VAL A 292 8.62 -21.21 11.60
N ARG A 293 8.61 -19.89 11.74
CA ARG A 293 8.53 -19.23 13.04
C ARG A 293 7.24 -19.55 13.80
N MET A 294 6.10 -19.58 13.10
CA MET A 294 4.80 -19.84 13.71
C MET A 294 4.67 -21.32 14.13
N VAL A 295 5.13 -22.26 13.29
CA VAL A 295 5.11 -23.69 13.62
C VAL A 295 6.01 -23.97 14.82
N HIS A 296 7.23 -23.41 14.88
CA HIS A 296 8.10 -23.57 16.06
C HIS A 296 7.46 -22.98 17.35
N LYS A 297 6.76 -21.85 17.25
CA LYS A 297 6.01 -21.31 18.40
C LYS A 297 4.87 -22.22 18.82
N SER A 298 4.15 -22.81 17.86
CA SER A 298 3.07 -23.73 18.13
C SER A 298 3.59 -25.01 18.79
N GLN A 299 4.70 -25.56 18.30
CA GLN A 299 5.35 -26.76 18.91
C GLN A 299 5.82 -26.53 20.35
N ARG A 300 6.13 -25.28 20.73
CA ARG A 300 6.48 -24.88 22.10
C ARG A 300 5.28 -24.51 22.97
N GLY A 301 4.05 -24.61 22.45
CA GLY A 301 2.84 -24.21 23.18
C GLY A 301 2.65 -22.68 23.32
N GLU A 302 3.44 -21.86 22.60
CA GLU A 302 3.34 -20.39 22.62
C GLU A 302 2.28 -19.84 21.66
N LEU A 303 1.76 -20.68 20.76
CA LEU A 303 0.79 -20.29 19.74
C LEU A 303 -0.15 -21.48 19.45
N GLU A 304 -1.44 -21.22 19.43
CA GLU A 304 -2.45 -22.21 19.04
C GLU A 304 -2.24 -22.65 17.58
N PRO A 305 -2.31 -23.98 17.28
CA PRO A 305 -2.14 -24.52 15.93
C PRO A 305 -3.05 -23.88 14.88
N GLU A 306 -4.29 -23.55 15.27
CA GLU A 306 -5.31 -22.93 14.42
C GLU A 306 -4.86 -21.56 13.92
N LYS A 307 -4.05 -20.84 14.69
CA LYS A 307 -3.50 -19.54 14.26
C LYS A 307 -2.50 -19.64 13.11
N VAL A 308 -1.82 -20.79 13.00
CA VAL A 308 -0.95 -21.08 11.85
C VAL A 308 -1.81 -21.28 10.60
N ASP A 309 -2.93 -22.02 10.73
CA ASP A 309 -3.84 -22.25 9.61
C ASP A 309 -4.58 -20.98 9.18
N GLU A 310 -5.07 -20.18 10.12
CA GLU A 310 -5.70 -18.89 9.84
C GLU A 310 -4.74 -17.98 9.04
N HIS A 311 -3.48 -17.90 9.46
CA HIS A 311 -2.47 -17.11 8.77
C HIS A 311 -2.23 -17.63 7.35
N HIS A 312 -2.01 -18.93 7.21
CA HIS A 312 -1.73 -19.55 5.90
C HIS A 312 -2.92 -19.44 4.94
N ASN A 313 -4.14 -19.66 5.42
CA ASN A 313 -5.37 -19.48 4.64
C ASN A 313 -5.52 -18.04 4.15
N SER A 314 -5.22 -17.06 4.99
CA SER A 314 -5.24 -15.65 4.59
C SER A 314 -4.23 -15.34 3.47
N TRP A 315 -3.04 -15.93 3.54
CA TRP A 315 -2.03 -15.81 2.49
C TRP A 315 -2.47 -16.51 1.19
N GLU A 316 -3.06 -17.70 1.28
CA GLU A 316 -3.60 -18.44 0.13
C GLU A 316 -4.71 -17.67 -0.58
N ASN A 317 -5.64 -17.06 0.17
CA ASN A 317 -6.69 -16.21 -0.38
C ASN A 317 -6.12 -15.02 -1.17
N ASN A 318 -4.97 -14.48 -0.73
CA ASN A 318 -4.28 -13.46 -1.54
C ASN A 318 -3.61 -14.08 -2.78
N ALA A 319 -3.05 -15.28 -2.67
CA ALA A 319 -2.41 -15.98 -3.79
C ALA A 319 -3.41 -16.34 -4.90
N ASP A 320 -4.67 -16.67 -4.55
CA ASP A 320 -5.74 -17.00 -5.50
C ASP A 320 -6.15 -15.85 -6.40
N LYS A 321 -5.79 -14.61 -6.06
CA LYS A 321 -6.00 -13.45 -6.92
C LYS A 321 -5.16 -13.47 -8.21
N GLY A 322 -4.14 -14.35 -8.25
CA GLY A 322 -3.25 -14.53 -9.40
C GLY A 322 -3.14 -15.97 -9.88
N ASN A 323 -2.30 -16.19 -10.89
CA ASN A 323 -2.00 -17.50 -11.46
C ASN A 323 -1.00 -18.28 -10.56
N SER A 324 -1.33 -18.48 -9.29
CA SER A 324 -0.38 -18.97 -8.28
C SER A 324 -0.65 -20.37 -7.75
N TYR A 325 -1.46 -21.16 -8.46
CA TYR A 325 -1.86 -22.53 -8.07
C TYR A 325 -0.67 -23.42 -7.65
N LYS A 326 0.36 -23.53 -8.52
CA LYS A 326 1.56 -24.34 -8.23
C LYS A 326 2.32 -23.87 -6.99
N VAL A 327 2.34 -22.53 -6.77
CA VAL A 327 2.99 -21.94 -5.60
C VAL A 327 2.23 -22.31 -4.33
N LYS A 328 0.90 -22.22 -4.34
CA LYS A 328 0.04 -22.66 -3.23
C LYS A 328 0.31 -24.12 -2.86
N GLN A 329 0.22 -25.04 -3.82
CA GLN A 329 0.48 -26.45 -3.58
C GLN A 329 1.87 -26.71 -2.95
N ARG A 330 2.92 -26.03 -3.48
CA ARG A 330 4.28 -26.14 -2.92
C ARG A 330 4.35 -25.63 -1.48
N THR A 331 3.64 -24.56 -1.16
CA THR A 331 3.67 -23.96 0.19
C THR A 331 2.83 -24.80 1.17
N GLN A 332 1.70 -25.35 0.75
CA GLN A 332 0.92 -26.30 1.55
C GLN A 332 1.73 -27.58 1.88
N LYS A 333 2.42 -28.14 0.87
CA LYS A 333 3.32 -29.28 1.08
C LYS A 333 4.42 -28.94 2.08
N TYR A 334 5.02 -27.75 1.95
CA TYR A 334 6.05 -27.26 2.86
C TYR A 334 5.54 -27.12 4.30
N LEU A 335 4.33 -26.56 4.51
CA LEU A 335 3.72 -26.47 5.84
C LEU A 335 3.49 -27.87 6.46
N LYS A 336 3.01 -28.84 5.68
CA LYS A 336 2.84 -30.23 6.14
C LYS A 336 4.17 -30.87 6.57
N GLN A 337 5.27 -30.60 5.85
CA GLN A 337 6.61 -31.09 6.20
C GLN A 337 7.14 -30.46 7.49
N LEU A 338 6.99 -29.13 7.65
CA LEU A 338 7.38 -28.43 8.87
C LEU A 338 6.68 -29.00 10.13
N ARG A 339 5.38 -29.33 10.02
CA ARG A 339 4.61 -29.92 11.14
C ARG A 339 5.07 -31.33 11.51
N LYS A 340 5.62 -32.08 10.56
CA LYS A 340 6.18 -33.43 10.80
C LYS A 340 7.61 -33.40 11.38
N GLY A 341 8.22 -32.25 11.54
CA GLY A 341 9.60 -32.13 12.03
C GLY A 341 10.68 -32.44 10.98
N GLU A 342 10.31 -32.56 9.70
CA GLU A 342 11.27 -32.74 8.61
C GLU A 342 11.94 -31.39 8.27
N GLU A 343 13.07 -31.08 8.93
CA GLU A 343 13.93 -29.96 8.52
C GLU A 343 14.61 -30.31 7.19
N HIS A 344 14.22 -29.60 6.13
CA HIS A 344 15.03 -29.62 4.92
C HIS A 344 16.25 -28.74 5.13
N GLY A 345 17.42 -29.41 5.22
CA GLY A 345 18.72 -28.77 5.09
C GLY A 345 18.76 -27.87 3.85
N SER A 346 19.28 -26.67 4.01
CA SER A 346 19.46 -25.69 2.97
C SER A 346 20.40 -26.23 1.88
N LYS A 347 19.86 -26.80 0.81
CA LYS A 347 20.59 -26.96 -0.43
C LYS A 347 20.47 -25.67 -1.24
N LYS A 348 21.60 -24.98 -1.36
CA LYS A 348 21.85 -24.02 -2.44
C LYS A 348 21.55 -24.72 -3.78
N ASN A 349 20.72 -24.09 -4.58
CA ASN A 349 20.56 -24.12 -6.03
C ASN A 349 19.09 -24.19 -6.41
N ASP A 350 18.51 -23.04 -6.71
CA ASP A 350 17.36 -22.95 -7.61
C ASP A 350 17.67 -21.84 -8.63
N SER A 351 18.54 -22.20 -9.56
CA SER A 351 18.62 -21.58 -10.87
C SER A 351 17.61 -22.30 -11.78
N ASP A 352 16.36 -21.93 -11.75
CA ASP A 352 15.40 -22.30 -12.78
C ASP A 352 15.34 -21.17 -13.83
N THR A 353 16.35 -21.15 -14.69
CA THR A 353 16.25 -20.60 -16.03
C THR A 353 15.40 -21.56 -16.87
N CYS A 354 14.34 -21.06 -17.41
CA CYS A 354 13.53 -21.73 -18.42
C CYS A 354 14.39 -21.91 -19.68
N GLY A 355 14.91 -23.11 -19.88
CA GLY A 355 15.66 -23.50 -21.06
C GLY A 355 14.72 -23.93 -22.17
N SER A 356 14.80 -23.27 -23.30
CA SER A 356 14.39 -23.80 -24.60
C SER A 356 15.57 -24.61 -25.16
N GLY A 357 15.33 -25.90 -25.34
CA GLY A 357 16.31 -26.79 -25.92
C GLY A 357 16.56 -26.55 -27.42
N ARG A 358 17.78 -26.74 -27.82
CA ARG A 358 18.23 -27.45 -29.07
C ARG A 358 19.66 -27.86 -28.87
N GLY A 359 19.88 -29.15 -29.07
CA GLY A 359 21.18 -29.78 -28.93
C GLY A 359 22.19 -29.40 -30.00
N ARG A 360 23.43 -29.54 -29.64
CA ARG A 360 24.56 -29.97 -30.52
C ARG A 360 25.60 -30.65 -29.64
N GLU A 361 26.03 -31.82 -30.13
CA GLU A 361 27.04 -32.70 -29.59
C GLU A 361 28.47 -32.09 -29.56
N PRO A 362 29.39 -32.71 -28.77
CA PRO A 362 30.73 -32.17 -28.59
C PRO A 362 31.71 -32.71 -29.63
N GLN A 363 32.56 -31.84 -30.16
CA GLN A 363 33.80 -32.25 -30.82
C GLN A 363 34.99 -31.96 -29.94
N SER A 364 35.72 -33.04 -29.67
CA SER A 364 37.07 -33.11 -29.15
C SER A 364 38.05 -32.33 -29.99
N ASN A 365 38.99 -31.59 -29.42
CA ASN A 365 40.40 -31.74 -29.81
C ASN A 365 41.36 -31.11 -28.81
N ARG A 366 42.39 -31.88 -28.60
CA ARG A 366 43.58 -31.74 -27.80
C ARG A 366 44.57 -30.69 -28.34
N ARG A 367 45.50 -30.34 -27.39
CA ARG A 367 46.92 -29.92 -27.52
C ARG A 367 47.19 -28.42 -27.44
N LYS A 368 47.99 -28.14 -26.50
CA LYS A 368 49.42 -28.03 -26.12
C LYS A 368 49.72 -26.55 -25.81
N ALA A 369 50.14 -26.26 -24.66
CA ALA A 369 51.46 -26.01 -24.07
C ALA A 369 52.37 -25.01 -24.84
N GLU A 370 52.84 -24.08 -24.10
CA GLU A 370 54.18 -23.43 -24.03
C GLU A 370 54.12 -21.90 -24.15
N LYS A 371 54.48 -21.28 -23.04
CA LYS A 371 55.71 -20.56 -22.63
C LYS A 371 55.97 -19.17 -23.25
N ASN A 372 56.25 -18.29 -22.30
CA ASN A 372 57.21 -17.14 -22.32
C ASN A 372 56.80 -15.88 -23.12
N HIS A 373 56.56 -14.80 -22.52
CA HIS A 373 57.43 -13.78 -21.91
C HIS A 373 56.61 -12.79 -21.10
#